data_8b42f266bb487a1e7c0e0f307f3929d3
#
_entry.id   8b42f266bb487a1e7c0e0f307f3929d3
#
_cell.length_a   1.000
_cell.length_b   1.000
_cell.length_c   1.000
_cell.angle_alpha   90.00
_cell.angle_beta   90.00
_cell.angle_gamma   90.00
#
_symmetry.space_group_name_H-M   'P 1'
#
loop_
_entity.id
_entity.type
_entity.pdbx_description
1 polymer ?
#
loop_
_entity_poly.entity_id
_entity_poly.type
_entity_poly.pdbx_seq_one_letter_code
_entity_poly.pdbx_strand_id
1 'polypeptide(L)'
;MGNLDKKVEKIIRKNSINTEKLKAVLLTRKLSYNMILAVWAGIIGIGGIIVYFLSLSDKNSEQMPIPEVALPVFILCTIIFIFNLVAFIEKPIVYLYEDGFMTSREKEKILYKTFEYHYTSGTSEGNIHKFCYRGKNDEWFSLSLYIPVDIRGMIVKDYLDMILPWKIDEIEKGYEEKFIIKKKKQEILELITGIASMLPLIGAVFEKIIPENSEKIYTSLKNEILLTKNYIKIEDKIYSCSENRIFINKYRNLIISDLNDRIVEQIFLNSITRPDLLAALVNHFYVGEK
;
A
#
# COMPACT_ATOMS: atom_id res chain seq x y z
N MET A 1 -6.89 1.53 -29.95
CA MET A 1 -5.58 1.35 -29.28
C MET A 1 -4.57 2.26 -29.94
N GLY A 2 -4.44 3.52 -29.47
CA GLY A 2 -3.48 4.47 -30.05
C GLY A 2 -2.12 4.25 -29.42
N ASN A 3 -1.08 4.23 -30.25
CA ASN A 3 0.36 4.29 -29.97
C ASN A 3 0.77 3.91 -28.51
N LEU A 4 0.63 2.64 -28.16
CA LEU A 4 1.29 2.11 -26.96
C LEU A 4 2.80 2.29 -27.18
N ASP A 5 3.45 2.91 -26.20
CA ASP A 5 4.89 3.08 -26.18
C ASP A 5 5.55 1.71 -26.48
N LYS A 6 6.47 1.65 -27.44
CA LYS A 6 7.19 0.43 -27.85
C LYS A 6 7.75 -0.36 -26.67
N LYS A 7 8.04 0.34 -25.57
CA LYS A 7 8.47 -0.25 -24.31
C LYS A 7 7.37 -1.06 -23.64
N VAL A 8 6.14 -0.56 -23.66
CA VAL A 8 4.96 -1.23 -23.10
C VAL A 8 4.60 -2.45 -23.92
N GLU A 9 4.64 -2.37 -25.25
CA GLU A 9 4.42 -3.52 -26.13
C GLU A 9 5.42 -4.64 -25.87
N LYS A 10 6.71 -4.28 -25.70
CA LYS A 10 7.76 -5.27 -25.36
C LYS A 10 7.49 -5.95 -24.03
N ILE A 11 6.98 -5.23 -23.02
CA ILE A 11 6.63 -5.77 -21.71
C ILE A 11 5.44 -6.72 -21.82
N ILE A 12 4.41 -6.33 -22.54
CA ILE A 12 3.21 -7.16 -22.79
C ILE A 12 3.60 -8.48 -23.45
N ARG A 13 4.38 -8.42 -24.52
CA ARG A 13 4.84 -9.62 -25.25
C ARG A 13 5.72 -10.51 -24.38
N LYS A 14 6.68 -9.91 -23.64
CA LYS A 14 7.61 -10.66 -22.78
C LYS A 14 6.88 -11.44 -21.67
N ASN A 15 5.80 -10.88 -21.13
CA ASN A 15 5.07 -11.45 -20.01
C ASN A 15 3.80 -12.20 -20.44
N SER A 16 3.56 -12.39 -21.76
CA SER A 16 2.38 -13.05 -22.32
C SER A 16 1.06 -12.52 -21.75
N ILE A 17 0.96 -11.19 -21.63
CA ILE A 17 -0.17 -10.52 -21.01
C ILE A 17 -1.37 -10.52 -21.95
N ASN A 18 -2.53 -10.96 -21.45
CA ASN A 18 -3.78 -10.79 -22.19
C ASN A 18 -4.11 -9.30 -22.32
N THR A 19 -4.29 -8.85 -23.54
CA THR A 19 -4.61 -7.44 -23.86
C THR A 19 -6.09 -7.15 -23.93
N GLU A 20 -6.94 -8.18 -23.82
CA GLU A 20 -8.39 -7.99 -23.79
C GLU A 20 -8.79 -7.18 -22.56
N LYS A 21 -9.52 -6.08 -22.78
CA LYS A 21 -9.94 -5.13 -21.74
C LYS A 21 -8.79 -4.46 -20.96
N LEU A 22 -7.55 -4.52 -21.48
CA LEU A 22 -6.41 -3.82 -20.87
C LEU A 22 -6.54 -2.32 -21.12
N LYS A 23 -6.64 -1.53 -20.04
CA LYS A 23 -6.74 -0.06 -20.06
C LYS A 23 -5.37 0.60 -20.04
N ALA A 24 -4.47 0.13 -19.17
CA ALA A 24 -3.16 0.75 -18.97
C ALA A 24 -2.12 -0.23 -18.42
N VAL A 25 -0.85 0.05 -18.69
CA VAL A 25 0.30 -0.59 -18.05
C VAL A 25 1.08 0.47 -17.29
N LEU A 26 1.11 0.33 -15.97
CA LEU A 26 1.69 1.30 -15.06
C LEU A 26 3.05 0.81 -14.56
N LEU A 27 4.09 1.54 -14.93
CA LEU A 27 5.45 1.24 -14.51
C LEU A 27 5.72 1.90 -13.16
N THR A 28 5.85 1.09 -12.11
CA THR A 28 6.17 1.58 -10.76
C THR A 28 7.65 1.91 -10.58
N ARG A 29 8.49 1.48 -11.53
CA ARG A 29 9.95 1.67 -11.52
C ARG A 29 10.33 3.07 -12.01
N LYS A 30 9.95 4.11 -11.27
CA LYS A 30 10.45 5.47 -11.54
C LYS A 30 11.74 5.70 -10.74
N LEU A 31 12.77 6.28 -11.36
CA LEU A 31 13.96 6.75 -10.65
C LEU A 31 13.50 7.82 -9.65
N SER A 32 13.59 7.51 -8.36
CA SER A 32 13.33 8.44 -7.28
C SER A 32 14.64 9.10 -6.84
N TYR A 33 14.53 10.22 -6.13
CA TYR A 33 15.70 10.89 -5.51
C TYR A 33 16.51 9.91 -4.65
N ASN A 34 15.83 9.04 -3.89
CA ASN A 34 16.49 8.01 -3.07
C ASN A 34 17.29 7.00 -3.91
N MET A 35 16.82 6.68 -5.13
CA MET A 35 17.57 5.80 -6.03
C MET A 35 18.81 6.49 -6.59
N ILE A 36 18.74 7.79 -6.87
CA ILE A 36 19.91 8.58 -7.29
C ILE A 36 20.95 8.59 -6.17
N LEU A 37 20.53 8.86 -4.93
CA LEU A 37 21.43 8.79 -3.76
C LEU A 37 22.02 7.40 -3.56
N ALA A 38 21.24 6.34 -3.77
CA ALA A 38 21.71 4.97 -3.69
C ALA A 38 22.76 4.66 -4.77
N VAL A 39 22.61 5.17 -6.00
CA VAL A 39 23.61 5.03 -7.05
C VAL A 39 24.92 5.73 -6.66
N TRP A 40 24.84 6.95 -6.11
CA TRP A 40 26.03 7.64 -5.58
C TRP A 40 26.69 6.88 -4.44
N ALA A 41 25.90 6.34 -3.50
CA ALA A 41 26.43 5.47 -2.44
C ALA A 41 27.12 4.23 -3.02
N GLY A 42 26.59 3.64 -4.09
CA GLY A 42 27.22 2.52 -4.79
C GLY A 42 28.55 2.89 -5.43
N ILE A 43 28.63 4.04 -6.08
CA ILE A 43 29.88 4.54 -6.68
C ILE A 43 30.93 4.78 -5.59
N ILE A 44 30.57 5.44 -4.51
CA ILE A 44 31.46 5.70 -3.36
C ILE A 44 31.90 4.40 -2.70
N GLY A 45 30.96 3.48 -2.45
CA GLY A 45 31.22 2.22 -1.77
C GLY A 45 32.12 1.30 -2.59
N ILE A 46 31.73 0.97 -3.81
CA ILE A 46 32.48 0.06 -4.69
C ILE A 46 33.83 0.69 -5.09
N GLY A 47 33.80 1.96 -5.51
CA GLY A 47 35.00 2.68 -5.87
C GLY A 47 35.98 2.80 -4.70
N GLY A 48 35.48 3.11 -3.50
CA GLY A 48 36.28 3.18 -2.29
C GLY A 48 36.92 1.85 -1.89
N ILE A 49 36.18 0.74 -2.02
CA ILE A 49 36.74 -0.61 -1.77
C ILE A 49 37.89 -0.91 -2.75
N ILE A 50 37.69 -0.61 -4.04
CA ILE A 50 38.73 -0.83 -5.06
C ILE A 50 39.99 -0.01 -4.73
N VAL A 51 39.82 1.30 -4.45
CA VAL A 51 40.95 2.17 -4.13
C VAL A 51 41.64 1.72 -2.84
N TYR A 52 40.91 1.28 -1.83
CA TYR A 52 41.45 0.73 -0.59
C TYR A 52 42.38 -0.48 -0.85
N PHE A 53 41.93 -1.45 -1.64
CA PHE A 53 42.75 -2.61 -1.97
C PHE A 53 43.92 -2.28 -2.88
N LEU A 54 43.78 -1.33 -3.80
CA LEU A 54 44.91 -0.86 -4.61
C LEU A 54 45.98 -0.19 -3.75
N SER A 55 45.56 0.62 -2.76
CA SER A 55 46.51 1.27 -1.84
C SER A 55 47.29 0.27 -0.94
N LEU A 56 46.67 -0.86 -0.60
CA LEU A 56 47.36 -1.94 0.12
C LEU A 56 48.35 -2.71 -0.76
N SER A 57 48.12 -2.76 -2.07
CA SER A 57 48.97 -3.48 -3.04
C SER A 57 50.22 -2.70 -3.41
N ASP A 58 50.19 -1.37 -3.33
CA ASP A 58 51.31 -0.51 -3.71
C ASP A 58 52.22 -0.21 -2.49
N LYS A 59 53.21 -1.09 -2.25
CA LYS A 59 54.15 -0.97 -1.12
C LYS A 59 55.10 0.23 -1.21
N ASN A 60 55.14 0.93 -2.35
CA ASN A 60 56.09 2.02 -2.62
C ASN A 60 55.43 3.40 -2.61
N SER A 61 54.14 3.50 -2.37
CA SER A 61 53.48 4.81 -2.37
C SER A 61 53.61 5.47 -1.00
N GLU A 62 54.28 6.61 -0.95
CA GLU A 62 54.25 7.57 0.19
C GLU A 62 52.86 8.24 0.34
N GLN A 63 51.84 7.72 -0.35
CA GLN A 63 50.48 8.23 -0.27
C GLN A 63 49.88 7.92 1.11
N MET A 64 49.16 8.89 1.66
CA MET A 64 48.50 8.75 2.95
C MET A 64 47.69 7.45 2.96
N PRO A 65 47.95 6.56 3.95
CA PRO A 65 47.18 5.34 4.08
C PRO A 65 45.70 5.73 4.26
N ILE A 66 44.84 5.14 3.46
CA ILE A 66 43.39 5.32 3.66
C ILE A 66 43.05 4.82 5.06
N PRO A 67 42.43 5.63 5.91
CA PRO A 67 42.15 5.23 7.28
C PRO A 67 41.42 3.89 7.34
N GLU A 68 41.80 2.99 8.21
CA GLU A 68 41.12 1.68 8.38
C GLU A 68 39.62 1.81 8.61
N VAL A 69 39.19 2.93 9.21
CA VAL A 69 37.78 3.27 9.40
C VAL A 69 37.04 3.50 8.07
N ALA A 70 37.75 3.76 6.96
CA ALA A 70 37.10 4.01 5.67
C ALA A 70 36.53 2.74 5.05
N LEU A 71 37.15 1.59 5.25
CA LEU A 71 36.65 0.32 4.71
C LEU A 71 35.26 -0.06 5.20
N PRO A 72 34.91 -0.01 6.50
CA PRO A 72 33.56 -0.23 6.98
C PRO A 72 32.53 0.72 6.36
N VAL A 73 32.90 2.00 6.14
CA VAL A 73 32.01 2.98 5.51
C VAL A 73 31.75 2.61 4.04
N PHE A 74 32.77 2.22 3.29
CA PHE A 74 32.61 1.79 1.90
C PHE A 74 31.76 0.53 1.78
N ILE A 75 31.94 -0.44 2.68
CA ILE A 75 31.10 -1.64 2.76
C ILE A 75 29.65 -1.25 3.03
N LEU A 76 29.40 -0.39 4.01
CA LEU A 76 28.05 0.07 4.34
C LEU A 76 27.39 0.76 3.15
N CYS A 77 28.08 1.65 2.44
CA CYS A 77 27.58 2.31 1.24
C CYS A 77 27.24 1.29 0.15
N THR A 78 28.06 0.27 -0.06
CA THR A 78 27.82 -0.81 -1.03
C THR A 78 26.56 -1.61 -0.66
N ILE A 79 26.41 -1.94 0.61
CA ILE A 79 25.22 -2.63 1.12
C ILE A 79 23.97 -1.79 0.89
N ILE A 80 23.98 -0.51 1.21
CA ILE A 80 22.86 0.43 0.97
C ILE A 80 22.50 0.44 -0.52
N PHE A 81 23.49 0.51 -1.41
CA PHE A 81 23.27 0.48 -2.86
C PHE A 81 22.59 -0.82 -3.31
N ILE A 82 23.11 -1.98 -2.90
CA ILE A 82 22.58 -3.29 -3.29
C ILE A 82 21.12 -3.42 -2.84
N PHE A 83 20.80 -3.05 -1.59
CA PHE A 83 19.42 -3.13 -1.09
C PHE A 83 18.46 -2.23 -1.86
N ASN A 84 18.86 -1.00 -2.16
CA ASN A 84 18.02 -0.10 -2.97
C ASN A 84 17.85 -0.60 -4.41
N LEU A 85 18.89 -1.21 -4.99
CA LEU A 85 18.83 -1.80 -6.31
C LEU A 85 17.86 -2.99 -6.35
N VAL A 86 17.95 -3.90 -5.37
CA VAL A 86 17.03 -5.03 -5.24
C VAL A 86 15.59 -4.53 -5.07
N ALA A 87 15.37 -3.59 -4.15
CA ALA A 87 14.06 -2.99 -3.95
C ALA A 87 13.52 -2.31 -5.22
N PHE A 88 14.37 -1.69 -6.03
CA PHE A 88 13.98 -1.10 -7.31
C PHE A 88 13.61 -2.15 -8.34
N ILE A 89 14.36 -3.27 -8.42
CA ILE A 89 14.10 -4.36 -9.37
C ILE A 89 12.83 -5.12 -9.02
N GLU A 90 12.56 -5.30 -7.73
CA GLU A 90 11.39 -6.04 -7.22
C GLU A 90 10.06 -5.27 -7.35
N LYS A 91 10.09 -3.96 -7.71
CA LYS A 91 8.86 -3.19 -7.89
C LYS A 91 7.95 -3.82 -8.95
N PRO A 92 6.69 -4.11 -8.61
CA PRO A 92 5.78 -4.74 -9.54
C PRO A 92 5.39 -3.77 -10.66
N ILE A 93 5.11 -4.33 -11.84
CA ILE A 93 4.38 -3.65 -12.91
C ILE A 93 2.90 -3.88 -12.64
N VAL A 94 2.08 -2.84 -12.77
CA VAL A 94 0.63 -2.95 -12.62
C VAL A 94 -0.04 -2.88 -13.99
N TYR A 95 -0.88 -3.86 -14.29
CA TYR A 95 -1.70 -3.95 -15.50
C TYR A 95 -3.14 -3.64 -15.07
N LEU A 96 -3.70 -2.53 -15.54
CA LEU A 96 -5.08 -2.14 -15.27
C LEU A 96 -6.00 -2.66 -16.38
N TYR A 97 -7.08 -3.31 -15.98
CA TYR A 97 -8.16 -3.77 -16.85
C TYR A 97 -9.46 -3.02 -16.53
N GLU A 98 -10.45 -3.14 -17.37
CA GLU A 98 -11.78 -2.54 -17.14
C GLU A 98 -12.45 -3.08 -15.86
N ASP A 99 -12.23 -4.36 -15.54
CA ASP A 99 -12.92 -5.09 -14.48
C ASP A 99 -12.01 -5.53 -13.33
N GLY A 100 -10.72 -5.07 -13.31
CA GLY A 100 -9.77 -5.46 -12.31
C GLY A 100 -8.35 -5.01 -12.61
N PHE A 101 -7.39 -5.58 -11.91
CA PHE A 101 -5.99 -5.34 -12.17
C PHE A 101 -5.15 -6.61 -11.96
N MET A 102 -3.92 -6.59 -12.45
CA MET A 102 -2.92 -7.63 -12.24
C MET A 102 -1.59 -6.97 -11.94
N THR A 103 -0.77 -7.59 -11.10
CA THR A 103 0.61 -7.16 -10.89
C THR A 103 1.58 -8.15 -11.54
N SER A 104 2.82 -7.73 -11.78
CA SER A 104 3.84 -8.66 -12.29
C SER A 104 4.24 -9.75 -11.26
N ARG A 105 3.83 -9.62 -10.00
CA ARG A 105 3.98 -10.64 -8.96
C ARG A 105 2.85 -11.66 -9.02
N GLU A 106 1.63 -11.17 -9.19
CA GLU A 106 0.44 -11.95 -9.41
C GLU A 106 0.31 -12.27 -10.89
N LYS A 107 0.25 -13.54 -11.25
CA LYS A 107 0.05 -13.97 -12.64
C LYS A 107 -1.42 -13.96 -13.04
N GLU A 108 -2.32 -13.78 -12.10
CA GLU A 108 -3.75 -13.78 -12.29
C GLU A 108 -4.37 -12.40 -12.06
N LYS A 109 -5.45 -12.14 -12.78
CA LYS A 109 -6.20 -10.88 -12.66
C LYS A 109 -7.04 -10.89 -11.38
N ILE A 110 -6.94 -9.83 -10.59
CA ILE A 110 -7.75 -9.56 -9.42
C ILE A 110 -8.96 -8.76 -9.89
N LEU A 111 -10.14 -9.35 -9.71
CA LEU A 111 -11.39 -8.72 -10.14
C LEU A 111 -11.89 -7.73 -9.08
N TYR A 112 -12.36 -6.56 -9.51
CA TYR A 112 -12.92 -5.55 -8.60
C TYR A 112 -14.12 -6.05 -7.79
N LYS A 113 -14.90 -6.98 -8.31
CA LYS A 113 -16.05 -7.58 -7.58
C LYS A 113 -15.67 -8.31 -6.31
N THR A 114 -14.47 -8.88 -6.26
CA THR A 114 -13.94 -9.63 -5.11
C THR A 114 -12.75 -8.95 -4.46
N PHE A 115 -12.49 -7.70 -4.87
CA PHE A 115 -11.31 -6.98 -4.43
C PHE A 115 -11.44 -6.49 -2.99
N GLU A 116 -10.54 -6.96 -2.15
CA GLU A 116 -10.37 -6.48 -0.79
C GLU A 116 -9.01 -5.79 -0.64
N TYR A 117 -9.00 -4.67 0.04
CA TYR A 117 -7.79 -3.92 0.29
C TYR A 117 -7.87 -3.15 1.60
N HIS A 118 -6.72 -2.73 2.10
CA HIS A 118 -6.60 -1.82 3.21
C HIS A 118 -5.34 -0.97 3.10
N TYR A 119 -5.28 0.08 3.88
CA TYR A 119 -4.09 0.88 4.04
C TYR A 119 -3.40 0.56 5.36
N THR A 120 -2.07 0.66 5.39
CA THR A 120 -1.33 0.72 6.64
C THR A 120 -0.94 2.17 6.88
N SER A 121 -1.16 2.66 8.10
CA SER A 121 -0.72 4.00 8.49
C SER A 121 0.62 3.92 9.19
N GLY A 122 1.51 4.87 8.94
CA GLY A 122 2.81 4.91 9.60
C GLY A 122 3.00 6.10 10.53
N THR A 123 2.07 7.03 10.56
CA THR A 123 2.13 8.19 11.46
C THR A 123 0.72 8.61 11.88
N SER A 124 0.63 9.34 13.00
CA SER A 124 -0.60 9.94 13.54
C SER A 124 -1.30 10.91 12.57
N GLU A 125 -0.65 11.32 11.50
CA GLU A 125 -1.19 12.25 10.50
C GLU A 125 -1.92 11.56 9.33
N GLY A 126 -2.13 10.24 9.40
CA GLY A 126 -2.89 9.52 8.37
C GLY A 126 -2.16 9.29 7.05
N ASN A 127 -0.84 9.47 7.00
CA ASN A 127 -0.06 9.15 5.82
C ASN A 127 -0.14 7.65 5.50
N ILE A 128 -0.56 7.34 4.27
CA ILE A 128 -0.70 5.96 3.79
C ILE A 128 0.69 5.43 3.47
N HIS A 129 1.17 4.45 4.24
CA HIS A 129 2.48 3.82 4.01
C HIS A 129 2.42 2.69 3.00
N LYS A 130 1.48 1.78 3.18
CA LYS A 130 1.33 0.63 2.27
C LYS A 130 -0.11 0.53 1.80
N PHE A 131 -0.27 0.09 0.57
CA PHE A 131 -1.53 -0.37 0.03
C PHE A 131 -1.45 -1.89 -0.04
N CYS A 132 -2.22 -2.56 0.80
CA CYS A 132 -2.30 -4.01 0.85
C CYS A 132 -3.60 -4.46 0.21
N TYR A 133 -3.54 -5.52 -0.60
CA TYR A 133 -4.71 -6.10 -1.24
C TYR A 133 -4.69 -7.62 -1.11
N ARG A 134 -5.87 -8.23 -1.15
CA ARG A 134 -6.04 -9.67 -1.07
C ARG A 134 -5.99 -10.26 -2.47
N GLY A 135 -5.08 -11.21 -2.69
CA GLY A 135 -4.98 -11.96 -3.92
C GLY A 135 -6.01 -13.09 -4.01
N LYS A 136 -6.00 -13.80 -5.12
CA LYS A 136 -6.98 -14.88 -5.39
C LYS A 136 -6.86 -16.07 -4.45
N ASN A 137 -5.66 -16.33 -3.92
CA ASN A 137 -5.40 -17.43 -2.97
C ASN A 137 -5.62 -17.01 -1.51
N ASP A 138 -6.37 -15.93 -1.28
CA ASP A 138 -6.61 -15.36 0.04
C ASP A 138 -5.35 -14.82 0.76
N GLU A 139 -4.24 -14.70 0.06
CA GLU A 139 -3.00 -14.11 0.57
C GLU A 139 -3.01 -12.59 0.42
N TRP A 140 -2.48 -11.89 1.42
CA TRP A 140 -2.34 -10.45 1.37
C TRP A 140 -1.02 -10.06 0.71
N PHE A 141 -1.10 -9.20 -0.29
CA PHE A 141 0.03 -8.64 -1.00
C PHE A 141 0.17 -7.16 -0.70
N SER A 142 1.38 -6.72 -0.46
CA SER A 142 1.70 -5.31 -0.34
C SER A 142 2.20 -4.77 -1.67
N LEU A 143 1.52 -3.77 -2.20
CA LEU A 143 2.12 -2.89 -3.17
C LEU A 143 3.08 -1.98 -2.41
N SER A 144 4.38 -2.19 -2.57
CA SER A 144 5.42 -1.54 -1.76
C SER A 144 5.29 0.00 -1.73
N LEU A 145 5.82 0.63 -0.68
CA LEU A 145 5.85 2.07 -0.40
C LEU A 145 6.25 2.98 -1.58
N TYR A 146 6.94 2.43 -2.55
CA TYR A 146 7.49 3.16 -3.69
C TYR A 146 6.56 3.19 -4.90
N ILE A 147 5.30 2.73 -4.76
CA ILE A 147 4.30 2.94 -5.80
C ILE A 147 3.81 4.38 -5.69
N PRO A 148 3.93 5.15 -6.76
CA PRO A 148 3.37 6.49 -6.82
C PRO A 148 1.91 6.50 -6.34
N VAL A 149 1.55 7.50 -5.57
CA VAL A 149 0.19 7.68 -5.01
C VAL A 149 -0.87 7.62 -6.11
N ASP A 150 -0.52 8.12 -7.29
CA ASP A 150 -1.35 8.13 -8.50
C ASP A 150 -1.80 6.73 -8.92
N ILE A 151 -0.90 5.71 -8.88
CA ILE A 151 -1.26 4.34 -9.29
C ILE A 151 -2.25 3.72 -8.31
N ARG A 152 -2.05 3.94 -7.01
CA ARG A 152 -3.01 3.51 -5.99
C ARG A 152 -4.36 4.20 -6.19
N GLY A 153 -4.32 5.50 -6.41
CA GLY A 153 -5.50 6.30 -6.70
C GLY A 153 -6.25 5.81 -7.94
N MET A 154 -5.55 5.41 -9.01
CA MET A 154 -6.17 4.85 -10.22
C MET A 154 -6.86 3.50 -9.94
N ILE A 155 -6.21 2.57 -9.23
CA ILE A 155 -6.82 1.28 -8.87
C ILE A 155 -8.08 1.50 -8.03
N VAL A 156 -8.00 2.34 -7.00
CA VAL A 156 -9.13 2.61 -6.11
C VAL A 156 -10.25 3.35 -6.83
N LYS A 157 -9.91 4.31 -7.68
CA LYS A 157 -10.90 5.01 -8.50
C LYS A 157 -11.63 4.07 -9.44
N ASP A 158 -10.93 3.26 -10.23
CA ASP A 158 -11.54 2.28 -11.13
C ASP A 158 -12.43 1.27 -10.36
N TYR A 159 -11.97 0.86 -9.16
CA TYR A 159 -12.77 0.04 -8.25
C TYR A 159 -14.07 0.73 -7.82
N LEU A 160 -13.98 1.97 -7.35
CA LEU A 160 -15.15 2.72 -6.88
C LEU A 160 -16.12 3.02 -8.03
N ASP A 161 -15.61 3.44 -9.18
CA ASP A 161 -16.42 3.73 -10.37
C ASP A 161 -17.26 2.50 -10.79
N MET A 162 -16.74 1.30 -10.58
CA MET A 162 -17.43 0.05 -10.91
C MET A 162 -18.34 -0.47 -9.79
N ILE A 163 -17.86 -0.44 -8.55
CA ILE A 163 -18.50 -1.15 -7.43
C ILE A 163 -19.51 -0.29 -6.67
N LEU A 164 -19.26 1.01 -6.55
CA LEU A 164 -20.08 1.90 -5.75
C LEU A 164 -21.55 1.94 -6.22
N PRO A 165 -21.85 2.11 -7.52
CA PRO A 165 -23.26 2.12 -8.00
C PRO A 165 -23.99 0.81 -7.68
N TRP A 166 -23.30 -0.32 -7.85
CA TRP A 166 -23.86 -1.63 -7.52
C TRP A 166 -24.14 -1.80 -6.03
N LYS A 167 -23.20 -1.36 -5.16
CA LYS A 167 -23.37 -1.44 -3.71
C LYS A 167 -24.46 -0.51 -3.18
N ILE A 168 -24.60 0.67 -3.76
CA ILE A 168 -25.73 1.56 -3.46
C ILE A 168 -27.06 0.86 -3.76
N ASP A 169 -27.21 0.28 -4.95
CA ASP A 169 -28.43 -0.44 -5.35
C ASP A 169 -28.73 -1.64 -4.42
N GLU A 170 -27.71 -2.41 -3.99
CA GLU A 170 -27.90 -3.49 -3.02
C GLU A 170 -28.39 -2.96 -1.67
N ILE A 171 -27.78 -1.88 -1.14
CA ILE A 171 -28.16 -1.29 0.14
C ILE A 171 -29.57 -0.69 0.09
N GLU A 172 -29.95 -0.07 -1.03
CA GLU A 172 -31.31 0.44 -1.25
C GLU A 172 -32.36 -0.69 -1.26
N LYS A 173 -31.99 -1.88 -1.71
CA LYS A 173 -32.81 -3.10 -1.67
C LYS A 173 -32.85 -3.76 -0.28
N GLY A 174 -32.15 -3.21 0.71
CA GLY A 174 -32.14 -3.68 2.08
C GLY A 174 -31.04 -4.67 2.43
N TYR A 175 -30.06 -4.86 1.56
CA TYR A 175 -28.85 -5.63 1.91
C TYR A 175 -27.90 -4.81 2.79
N GLU A 176 -27.11 -5.52 3.59
CA GLU A 176 -26.10 -4.93 4.44
C GLU A 176 -24.73 -5.06 3.80
N GLU A 177 -23.93 -4.00 3.83
CA GLU A 177 -22.51 -4.05 3.42
C GLU A 177 -21.61 -4.19 4.63
N LYS A 178 -20.70 -5.17 4.59
CA LYS A 178 -19.83 -5.55 5.69
C LYS A 178 -18.41 -5.07 5.49
N PHE A 179 -17.84 -4.46 6.53
CA PHE A 179 -16.44 -4.06 6.61
C PHE A 179 -15.80 -4.67 7.86
N ILE A 180 -14.50 -4.98 7.79
CA ILE A 180 -13.76 -5.58 8.89
C ILE A 180 -12.84 -4.53 9.51
N ILE A 181 -12.88 -4.39 10.84
CA ILE A 181 -11.98 -3.53 11.60
C ILE A 181 -10.77 -4.36 12.05
N LYS A 182 -9.57 -3.84 11.82
CA LYS A 182 -8.32 -4.46 12.29
C LYS A 182 -8.14 -4.28 13.80
N LYS A 183 -7.53 -5.25 14.47
CA LYS A 183 -7.22 -5.13 15.90
C LYS A 183 -6.08 -4.13 16.15
N LYS A 184 -6.19 -3.38 17.24
CA LYS A 184 -5.18 -2.42 17.71
C LYS A 184 -3.77 -3.02 17.86
N LYS A 185 -3.68 -4.32 18.20
CA LYS A 185 -2.40 -5.06 18.31
C LYS A 185 -1.70 -5.20 16.96
N GLN A 186 -2.46 -5.26 15.89
CA GLN A 186 -1.99 -5.36 14.52
C GLN A 186 -1.52 -3.98 14.00
N GLU A 187 -2.21 -2.91 14.38
CA GLU A 187 -1.78 -1.54 14.05
C GLU A 187 -0.41 -1.21 14.65
N ILE A 188 -0.13 -1.66 15.89
CA ILE A 188 1.19 -1.50 16.52
C ILE A 188 2.27 -2.28 15.77
N LEU A 189 1.99 -3.52 15.36
CA LEU A 189 2.94 -4.32 14.58
C LEU A 189 3.19 -3.70 13.20
N GLU A 190 2.13 -3.20 12.54
CA GLU A 190 2.24 -2.48 11.27
C GLU A 190 3.02 -1.16 11.43
N LEU A 191 2.86 -0.44 12.55
CA LEU A 191 3.62 0.76 12.86
C LEU A 191 5.12 0.43 13.02
N ILE A 192 5.45 -0.61 13.79
CA ILE A 192 6.84 -1.06 13.97
C ILE A 192 7.43 -1.48 12.63
N THR A 193 6.69 -2.21 11.80
CA THR A 193 7.10 -2.62 10.45
C THR A 193 7.26 -1.42 9.53
N GLY A 194 6.38 -0.42 9.64
CA GLY A 194 6.45 0.84 8.91
C GLY A 194 7.71 1.64 9.25
N ILE A 195 8.04 1.77 10.54
CA ILE A 195 9.27 2.43 11.01
C ILE A 195 10.51 1.65 10.54
N ALA A 196 10.50 0.32 10.68
CA ALA A 196 11.59 -0.54 10.23
C ALA A 196 11.79 -0.46 8.71
N SER A 197 10.73 -0.30 7.93
CA SER A 197 10.82 -0.16 6.47
C SER A 197 11.36 1.20 6.00
N MET A 198 11.39 2.21 6.87
CA MET A 198 12.08 3.48 6.60
C MET A 198 13.61 3.32 6.59
N LEU A 199 14.13 2.29 7.26
CA LEU A 199 15.51 1.92 7.20
C LEU A 199 15.66 0.83 6.12
N PRO A 200 16.26 1.11 4.95
CA PRO A 200 16.29 0.20 3.79
C PRO A 200 16.79 -1.22 4.11
N LEU A 201 17.73 -1.32 5.06
CA LEU A 201 18.29 -2.59 5.55
C LEU A 201 17.32 -3.40 6.41
N ILE A 202 16.59 -2.72 7.26
CA ILE A 202 15.73 -3.36 8.27
C ILE A 202 14.39 -3.71 7.64
N GLY A 203 13.90 -2.87 6.72
CA GLY A 203 12.63 -3.10 6.03
C GLY A 203 12.59 -4.38 5.21
N ALA A 204 13.64 -4.65 4.42
CA ALA A 204 13.74 -5.86 3.61
C ALA A 204 13.83 -7.15 4.45
N VAL A 205 14.44 -7.08 5.64
CA VAL A 205 14.51 -8.19 6.59
C VAL A 205 13.17 -8.38 7.30
N PHE A 206 12.53 -7.30 7.73
CA PHE A 206 11.23 -7.35 8.40
C PHE A 206 10.09 -7.77 7.45
N GLU A 207 10.11 -7.35 6.18
CA GLU A 207 9.14 -7.83 5.16
C GLU A 207 9.25 -9.34 4.92
N LYS A 208 10.42 -9.96 5.14
CA LYS A 208 10.60 -11.42 5.03
C LYS A 208 10.30 -12.17 6.33
N ILE A 209 10.48 -11.53 7.49
CA ILE A 209 10.32 -12.18 8.80
C ILE A 209 8.88 -12.09 9.30
N ILE A 210 8.16 -11.01 8.96
CA ILE A 210 6.74 -10.91 9.29
C ILE A 210 5.99 -11.48 8.09
N PRO A 211 5.48 -12.72 8.19
CA PRO A 211 4.74 -13.32 7.10
C PRO A 211 3.55 -12.42 6.75
N GLU A 212 3.44 -12.05 5.48
CA GLU A 212 2.26 -11.38 4.93
C GLU A 212 0.98 -12.21 5.13
N ASN A 213 1.14 -13.49 5.47
CA ASN A 213 0.10 -14.44 5.84
C ASN A 213 -0.47 -14.13 7.23
N SER A 214 -1.00 -12.94 7.38
CA SER A 214 -1.78 -12.55 8.55
C SER A 214 -3.23 -13.05 8.50
N GLU A 215 -3.57 -14.07 7.69
CA GLU A 215 -4.91 -14.65 7.66
C GLU A 215 -5.40 -15.01 9.06
N LYS A 216 -4.54 -15.63 9.88
CA LYS A 216 -4.86 -15.92 11.28
C LYS A 216 -5.16 -14.67 12.11
N ILE A 217 -4.71 -13.50 11.65
CA ILE A 217 -4.93 -12.23 12.34
C ILE A 217 -6.29 -11.64 11.95
N TYR A 218 -6.73 -11.82 10.70
CA TYR A 218 -8.02 -11.31 10.19
C TYR A 218 -9.20 -12.25 10.53
N THR A 219 -9.02 -13.55 10.48
CA THR A 219 -10.11 -14.53 10.74
C THR A 219 -10.55 -14.62 12.20
N SER A 220 -9.77 -14.14 13.16
CA SER A 220 -10.13 -14.14 14.59
C SER A 220 -10.94 -12.90 15.03
N LEU A 221 -11.35 -12.02 14.10
CA LEU A 221 -11.91 -10.72 14.42
C LEU A 221 -13.43 -10.73 14.41
N LYS A 222 -14.04 -10.44 15.55
CA LYS A 222 -15.47 -10.16 15.71
C LYS A 222 -15.83 -8.68 15.43
N ASN A 223 -14.84 -7.83 15.13
CA ASN A 223 -15.07 -6.40 14.99
C ASN A 223 -15.46 -6.09 13.54
N GLU A 224 -16.75 -5.95 13.31
CA GLU A 224 -17.33 -5.68 12.01
C GLU A 224 -18.11 -4.37 12.04
N ILE A 225 -18.12 -3.70 10.90
CA ILE A 225 -19.05 -2.61 10.61
C ILE A 225 -20.05 -3.16 9.60
N LEU A 226 -21.33 -3.13 9.92
CA LEU A 226 -22.43 -3.37 8.99
C LEU A 226 -23.06 -2.03 8.67
N LEU A 227 -23.14 -1.71 7.39
CA LEU A 227 -23.71 -0.47 6.87
C LEU A 227 -25.00 -0.79 6.13
N THR A 228 -26.06 -0.08 6.48
CA THR A 228 -27.37 -0.12 5.81
C THR A 228 -27.75 1.31 5.39
N LYS A 229 -28.91 1.49 4.80
CA LYS A 229 -29.44 2.82 4.48
C LYS A 229 -29.74 3.67 5.73
N ASN A 230 -30.15 3.04 6.83
CA ASN A 230 -30.74 3.71 7.99
C ASN A 230 -29.87 3.69 9.24
N TYR A 231 -28.88 2.83 9.31
CA TYR A 231 -28.00 2.71 10.48
C TYR A 231 -26.63 2.12 10.11
N ILE A 232 -25.68 2.40 10.98
CA ILE A 232 -24.41 1.67 11.05
C ILE A 232 -24.40 0.85 12.33
N LYS A 233 -24.07 -0.44 12.21
CA LYS A 233 -23.81 -1.30 13.36
C LYS A 233 -22.30 -1.53 13.48
N ILE A 234 -21.76 -1.27 14.65
CA ILE A 234 -20.35 -1.51 15.00
C ILE A 234 -20.34 -2.45 16.18
N GLU A 235 -19.82 -3.65 15.98
CA GLU A 235 -19.92 -4.73 16.96
C GLU A 235 -21.40 -5.00 17.35
N ASP A 236 -21.75 -4.79 18.61
CA ASP A 236 -23.11 -5.00 19.12
C ASP A 236 -23.93 -3.70 19.20
N LYS A 237 -23.33 -2.54 18.86
CA LYS A 237 -23.99 -1.23 18.95
C LYS A 237 -24.57 -0.82 17.61
N ILE A 238 -25.79 -0.36 17.62
CA ILE A 238 -26.50 0.18 16.46
C ILE A 238 -26.59 1.69 16.59
N TYR A 239 -26.20 2.40 15.55
CA TYR A 239 -26.25 3.86 15.45
C TYR A 239 -27.20 4.24 14.33
N SER A 240 -28.42 4.62 14.70
CA SER A 240 -29.46 5.06 13.75
C SER A 240 -29.17 6.47 13.25
N CYS A 241 -29.44 6.74 11.98
CA CYS A 241 -29.34 8.09 11.38
C CYS A 241 -30.37 9.08 11.96
N SER A 242 -31.45 8.60 12.57
CA SER A 242 -32.43 9.44 13.24
C SER A 242 -31.94 10.01 14.59
N GLU A 243 -30.96 9.35 15.21
CA GLU A 243 -30.46 9.70 16.54
C GLU A 243 -28.99 10.12 16.52
N ASN A 244 -28.29 9.86 15.43
CA ASN A 244 -26.86 10.12 15.32
C ASN A 244 -26.53 10.82 14.00
N ARG A 245 -25.48 11.62 14.02
CA ARG A 245 -24.81 12.15 12.83
C ARG A 245 -23.62 11.26 12.49
N ILE A 246 -23.57 10.76 11.28
CA ILE A 246 -22.56 9.85 10.80
C ILE A 246 -21.86 10.47 9.60
N PHE A 247 -20.54 10.68 9.70
CA PHE A 247 -19.78 11.31 8.63
C PHE A 247 -18.29 10.95 8.67
N ILE A 248 -17.59 11.23 7.57
CA ILE A 248 -16.14 11.12 7.49
C ILE A 248 -15.51 12.50 7.65
N ASN A 249 -14.61 12.66 8.62
CA ASN A 249 -13.91 13.93 8.83
C ASN A 249 -12.69 14.08 7.92
N LYS A 250 -12.10 15.28 7.88
CA LYS A 250 -10.89 15.59 7.09
C LYS A 250 -9.65 14.74 7.44
N TYR A 251 -9.62 14.14 8.62
CA TYR A 251 -8.53 13.27 9.08
C TYR A 251 -8.77 11.79 8.74
N ARG A 252 -9.75 11.49 7.88
CA ARG A 252 -10.14 10.13 7.49
C ARG A 252 -10.61 9.28 8.65
N ASN A 253 -11.35 9.85 9.58
CA ASN A 253 -12.04 9.09 10.63
C ASN A 253 -13.53 9.00 10.31
N LEU A 254 -14.10 7.82 10.47
CA LEU A 254 -15.54 7.65 10.63
C LEU A 254 -15.90 8.21 12.01
N ILE A 255 -16.74 9.23 12.03
CA ILE A 255 -17.24 9.87 13.25
C ILE A 255 -18.73 9.57 13.37
N ILE A 256 -19.12 9.14 14.55
CA ILE A 256 -20.52 9.07 14.94
C ILE A 256 -20.69 9.99 16.15
N SER A 257 -21.56 10.97 16.03
CA SER A 257 -21.90 11.89 17.11
C SER A 257 -23.40 11.82 17.43
N ASP A 258 -23.77 12.13 18.66
CA ASP A 258 -25.15 12.36 19.02
C ASP A 258 -25.68 13.66 18.41
N LEU A 259 -26.97 13.96 18.60
CA LEU A 259 -27.60 15.19 18.10
C LEU A 259 -27.08 16.47 18.77
N ASN A 260 -26.33 16.36 19.87
CA ASN A 260 -25.66 17.45 20.57
C ASN A 260 -24.19 17.60 20.15
N ASP A 261 -23.79 16.98 19.04
CA ASP A 261 -22.42 16.99 18.49
C ASP A 261 -21.36 16.35 19.41
N ARG A 262 -21.77 15.53 20.41
CA ARG A 262 -20.81 14.77 21.20
C ARG A 262 -20.40 13.51 20.44
N ILE A 263 -19.11 13.31 20.29
CA ILE A 263 -18.57 12.12 19.63
C ILE A 263 -18.85 10.91 20.50
N VAL A 264 -19.59 9.95 19.95
CA VAL A 264 -19.97 8.67 20.58
C VAL A 264 -19.01 7.58 20.13
N GLU A 265 -18.60 7.60 18.86
CA GLU A 265 -17.68 6.63 18.28
C GLU A 265 -16.76 7.31 17.27
N GLN A 266 -15.49 6.87 17.22
CA GLN A 266 -14.52 7.33 16.26
C GLN A 266 -13.64 6.16 15.80
N ILE A 267 -13.60 5.90 14.50
CA ILE A 267 -12.80 4.84 13.91
C ILE A 267 -11.96 5.40 12.77
N PHE A 268 -10.68 5.10 12.79
CA PHE A 268 -9.76 5.50 11.73
C PHE A 268 -9.96 4.63 10.47
N LEU A 269 -10.23 5.25 9.32
CA LEU A 269 -10.53 4.51 8.10
C LEU A 269 -9.42 3.53 7.67
N ASN A 270 -8.16 3.86 7.91
CA ASN A 270 -7.05 2.98 7.55
C ASN A 270 -7.02 1.69 8.37
N SER A 271 -7.77 1.62 9.50
CA SER A 271 -7.97 0.39 10.26
C SER A 271 -9.11 -0.49 9.72
N ILE A 272 -9.71 -0.12 8.60
CA ILE A 272 -10.88 -0.80 8.03
C ILE A 272 -10.52 -1.36 6.65
N THR A 273 -11.12 -2.50 6.28
CA THR A 273 -11.04 -3.00 4.90
C THR A 273 -11.90 -2.14 3.98
N ARG A 274 -11.45 -1.94 2.73
CA ARG A 274 -12.13 -1.12 1.71
C ARG A 274 -12.53 0.28 2.22
N PRO A 275 -11.61 1.04 2.81
CA PRO A 275 -11.92 2.27 3.52
C PRO A 275 -12.54 3.36 2.63
N ASP A 276 -12.16 3.41 1.36
CA ASP A 276 -12.69 4.41 0.42
C ASP A 276 -14.13 4.07 -0.01
N LEU A 277 -14.48 2.77 -0.10
CA LEU A 277 -15.86 2.34 -0.34
C LEU A 277 -16.74 2.70 0.86
N LEU A 278 -16.29 2.44 2.09
CA LEU A 278 -17.00 2.86 3.30
C LEU A 278 -17.22 4.37 3.29
N ALA A 279 -16.18 5.14 3.01
CA ALA A 279 -16.30 6.61 2.97
C ALA A 279 -17.31 7.09 1.91
N ALA A 280 -17.28 6.50 0.72
CA ALA A 280 -18.21 6.84 -0.36
C ALA A 280 -19.67 6.51 0.02
N LEU A 281 -19.92 5.34 0.62
CA LEU A 281 -21.26 4.93 1.07
C LEU A 281 -21.77 5.80 2.23
N VAL A 282 -20.90 6.14 3.19
CA VAL A 282 -21.25 7.06 4.29
C VAL A 282 -21.65 8.42 3.73
N ASN A 283 -20.87 8.96 2.79
CA ASN A 283 -21.19 10.24 2.15
C ASN A 283 -22.49 10.18 1.36
N HIS A 284 -22.81 9.06 0.72
CA HIS A 284 -24.02 8.90 -0.06
C HIS A 284 -25.28 8.79 0.83
N PHE A 285 -25.24 7.96 1.88
CA PHE A 285 -26.45 7.66 2.67
C PHE A 285 -26.66 8.57 3.87
N TYR A 286 -25.57 9.13 4.47
CA TYR A 286 -25.67 9.81 5.77
C TYR A 286 -25.29 11.28 5.73
N VAL A 287 -24.48 11.70 4.77
CA VAL A 287 -24.20 13.12 4.52
C VAL A 287 -25.15 13.55 3.42
N GLY A 288 -26.40 13.85 3.80
CA GLY A 288 -27.40 14.35 2.85
C GLY A 288 -26.92 15.64 2.19
N GLU A 289 -27.30 15.84 0.92
CA GLU A 289 -27.18 17.14 0.26
C GLU A 289 -27.79 18.22 1.16
N LYS A 290 -26.91 19.06 1.76
CA LYS A 290 -27.32 20.28 2.43
C LYS A 290 -27.36 21.42 1.46
#